data_bde6fb1204fddcb298389d2686b19746
#
_entry.id   bde6fb1204fddcb298389d2686b19746
#
_cell.length_a   1.000
_cell.length_b   1.000
_cell.length_c   1.000
_cell.angle_alpha   90.00
_cell.angle_beta   90.00
_cell.angle_gamma   90.00
#
_symmetry.space_group_name_H-M   'P 1'
#
loop_
_entity.id
_entity.type
_entity.pdbx_description
1 polymer ?
#
loop_
_entity_poly.entity_id
_entity_poly.type
_entity_poly.pdbx_seq_one_letter_code
_entity_poly.pdbx_strand_id
1 'polypeptide(L)'
;MANIKELRGRIKSVTNIAKITKAMEMVASMKLRKVQNRALTHGPYTRTLYGIMGHLARHVGEDADRPLFRSRPVRTIGVLLITSDRGLCGAYNANVLAQVNRLRDELKAEGREVRLKFYVIGRKGYTWLGRRGHHIERFYAEPPLDQLDFVTARVASDDLVAGFLSGELDQVVVIATLFRSVSRFEPITVPFLPLSSLVPPRVPTFSVLPEEPREPREGAYLLEPDAETMFAQIVPKYLQTIVYDAMLESLASEMASRRMAMKGATDAASRMGKELRKKYNRARQETITKELLDIVGGANAVS
;
A
#
# COMPACT_ATOMS: atom_id res chain seq x y z
N MET A 1 32.55 -18.41 28.65
CA MET A 1 31.77 -17.45 29.47
C MET A 1 31.43 -16.24 28.63
N ALA A 2 30.20 -15.74 28.71
CA ALA A 2 29.85 -14.51 27.94
C ALA A 2 30.61 -13.31 28.52
N ASN A 3 31.34 -12.59 27.67
CA ASN A 3 32.13 -11.44 28.13
C ASN A 3 31.17 -10.34 28.61
N ILE A 4 31.31 -9.90 29.87
CA ILE A 4 30.49 -8.84 30.50
C ILE A 4 30.47 -7.57 29.62
N LYS A 5 31.59 -7.20 29.01
CA LYS A 5 31.70 -6.06 28.08
C LYS A 5 30.82 -6.24 26.84
N GLU A 6 30.78 -7.46 26.30
CA GLU A 6 29.92 -7.80 25.14
C GLU A 6 28.43 -7.72 25.51
N LEU A 7 28.02 -8.29 26.64
CA LEU A 7 26.63 -8.22 27.13
C LEU A 7 26.19 -6.75 27.34
N ARG A 8 27.05 -5.92 27.89
CA ARG A 8 26.78 -4.48 28.06
C ARG A 8 26.59 -3.76 26.69
N GLY A 9 27.42 -4.11 25.70
CA GLY A 9 27.29 -3.61 24.33
C GLY A 9 25.96 -4.03 23.69
N ARG A 10 25.59 -5.30 23.80
CA ARG A 10 24.30 -5.83 23.29
C ARG A 10 23.09 -5.17 23.96
N ILE A 11 23.13 -4.95 25.29
CA ILE A 11 22.07 -4.25 26.02
C ILE A 11 21.88 -2.82 25.45
N LYS A 12 22.99 -2.09 25.26
CA LYS A 12 22.95 -0.73 24.68
C LYS A 12 22.33 -0.75 23.28
N SER A 13 22.75 -1.66 22.41
CA SER A 13 22.23 -1.78 21.04
C SER A 13 20.74 -2.09 21.03
N VAL A 14 20.27 -3.08 21.79
CA VAL A 14 18.86 -3.46 21.88
C VAL A 14 17.99 -2.33 22.45
N THR A 15 18.51 -1.60 23.45
CA THR A 15 17.83 -0.43 24.02
C THR A 15 17.67 0.68 22.96
N ASN A 16 18.69 0.93 22.15
CA ASN A 16 18.62 1.91 21.06
C ASN A 16 17.62 1.47 19.96
N ILE A 17 17.64 0.19 19.60
CA ILE A 17 16.65 -0.36 18.64
C ILE A 17 15.23 -0.13 19.16
N ALA A 18 14.95 -0.42 20.43
CA ALA A 18 13.63 -0.20 21.03
C ALA A 18 13.20 1.29 20.96
N LYS A 19 14.12 2.23 21.18
CA LYS A 19 13.84 3.68 21.05
C LYS A 19 13.53 4.06 19.60
N ILE A 20 14.31 3.58 18.64
CA ILE A 20 14.13 3.88 17.20
C ILE A 20 12.80 3.30 16.70
N THR A 21 12.51 2.04 17.00
CA THR A 21 11.27 1.40 16.56
C THR A 21 10.04 2.06 17.20
N LYS A 22 10.14 2.51 18.47
CA LYS A 22 9.06 3.27 19.11
C LYS A 22 8.80 4.61 18.44
N ALA A 23 9.87 5.33 18.07
CA ALA A 23 9.74 6.58 17.32
C ALA A 23 9.11 6.35 15.95
N MET A 24 9.52 5.28 15.22
CA MET A 24 8.94 4.92 13.93
C MET A 24 7.47 4.52 14.05
N GLU A 25 7.06 3.82 15.10
CA GLU A 25 5.66 3.52 15.41
C GLU A 25 4.83 4.80 15.54
N MET A 26 5.33 5.79 16.29
CA MET A 26 4.65 7.07 16.48
C MET A 26 4.52 7.85 15.16
N VAL A 27 5.59 7.92 14.36
CA VAL A 27 5.57 8.58 13.06
C VAL A 27 4.56 7.90 12.12
N ALA A 28 4.55 6.56 12.05
CA ALA A 28 3.59 5.81 11.25
C ALA A 28 2.14 6.07 11.71
N SER A 29 1.90 6.17 13.02
CA SER A 29 0.57 6.50 13.57
C SER A 29 0.11 7.91 13.18
N MET A 30 0.99 8.90 13.20
CA MET A 30 0.67 10.27 12.78
C MET A 30 0.38 10.34 11.28
N LYS A 31 1.19 9.66 10.46
CA LYS A 31 0.97 9.60 9.01
C LYS A 31 -0.34 8.90 8.67
N LEU A 32 -0.67 7.79 9.36
CA LEU A 32 -1.95 7.10 9.19
C LEU A 32 -3.14 8.03 9.43
N ARG A 33 -3.12 8.79 10.54
CA ARG A 33 -4.18 9.78 10.84
C ARG A 33 -4.30 10.83 9.74
N LYS A 34 -3.16 11.34 9.24
CA LYS A 34 -3.17 12.32 8.14
C LYS A 34 -3.81 11.77 6.88
N VAL A 35 -3.53 10.51 6.52
CA VAL A 35 -4.14 9.85 5.36
C VAL A 35 -5.63 9.62 5.57
N GLN A 36 -6.04 9.15 6.76
CA GLN A 36 -7.46 8.99 7.10
C GLN A 36 -8.22 10.31 7.00
N ASN A 37 -7.66 11.41 7.49
CA ASN A 37 -8.28 12.73 7.35
C ASN A 37 -8.42 13.16 5.89
N ARG A 38 -7.39 12.91 5.05
CA ARG A 38 -7.47 13.16 3.60
C ARG A 38 -8.61 12.36 2.96
N ALA A 39 -8.72 11.09 3.30
CA ALA A 39 -9.79 10.22 2.79
C ALA A 39 -11.18 10.71 3.23
N LEU A 40 -11.34 11.14 4.48
CA LEU A 40 -12.59 11.71 4.98
C LEU A 40 -12.98 13.00 4.23
N THR A 41 -12.00 13.87 3.96
CA THR A 41 -12.22 15.11 3.20
C THR A 41 -12.55 14.84 1.73
N HIS A 42 -11.92 13.84 1.11
CA HIS A 42 -12.13 13.48 -0.29
C HIS A 42 -13.40 12.65 -0.52
N GLY A 43 -13.81 11.88 0.46
CA GLY A 43 -14.92 10.93 0.38
C GLY A 43 -16.26 11.49 -0.11
N PRO A 44 -16.71 12.70 0.32
CA PRO A 44 -17.92 13.31 -0.22
C PRO A 44 -17.85 13.57 -1.73
N TYR A 45 -16.70 14.06 -2.22
CA TYR A 45 -16.46 14.26 -3.64
C TYR A 45 -16.54 12.94 -4.42
N THR A 46 -15.82 11.91 -3.97
CA THR A 46 -15.83 10.58 -4.58
C THR A 46 -17.25 10.00 -4.67
N ARG A 47 -18.02 10.07 -3.57
CA ARG A 47 -19.41 9.58 -3.55
C ARG A 47 -20.31 10.32 -4.53
N THR A 48 -20.21 11.65 -4.58
CA THR A 48 -20.98 12.45 -5.52
C THR A 48 -20.63 12.11 -6.96
N LEU A 49 -19.34 12.02 -7.26
CA LEU A 49 -18.85 11.67 -8.60
C LEU A 49 -19.34 10.28 -9.04
N TYR A 50 -19.28 9.28 -8.15
CA TYR A 50 -19.80 7.94 -8.43
C TYR A 50 -21.31 7.93 -8.63
N GLY A 51 -22.05 8.72 -7.86
CA GLY A 51 -23.50 8.90 -8.05
C GLY A 51 -23.83 9.51 -9.42
N ILE A 52 -23.12 10.56 -9.82
CA ILE A 52 -23.29 11.20 -11.14
C ILE A 52 -22.94 10.20 -12.26
N MET A 53 -21.85 9.47 -12.14
CA MET A 53 -21.47 8.44 -13.12
C MET A 53 -22.56 7.38 -13.27
N GLY A 54 -23.12 6.88 -12.16
CA GLY A 54 -24.22 5.92 -12.19
C GLY A 54 -25.49 6.46 -12.84
N HIS A 55 -25.76 7.77 -12.74
CA HIS A 55 -26.87 8.43 -13.43
C HIS A 55 -26.62 8.62 -14.92
N LEU A 56 -25.49 9.20 -15.29
CA LEU A 56 -25.09 9.38 -16.69
C LEU A 56 -25.08 8.06 -17.44
N ALA A 57 -24.62 7.03 -16.79
CA ALA A 57 -24.60 5.67 -17.29
C ALA A 57 -25.94 5.18 -17.86
N ARG A 58 -27.03 5.55 -17.22
CA ARG A 58 -28.41 5.14 -17.59
C ARG A 58 -29.01 6.00 -18.69
N HIS A 59 -28.49 7.21 -18.92
CA HIS A 59 -29.07 8.18 -19.86
C HIS A 59 -28.27 8.31 -21.15
N VAL A 60 -27.02 7.85 -21.18
CA VAL A 60 -26.23 7.84 -22.41
C VAL A 60 -26.57 6.57 -23.19
N GLY A 61 -27.13 6.71 -24.38
CA GLY A 61 -27.58 5.61 -25.25
C GLY A 61 -26.52 4.51 -25.49
N GLU A 62 -26.95 3.29 -25.78
CA GLU A 62 -26.04 2.17 -26.05
C GLU A 62 -25.23 2.35 -27.35
N ASP A 63 -25.72 3.20 -28.28
CA ASP A 63 -25.10 3.48 -29.59
C ASP A 63 -23.95 4.50 -29.53
N ALA A 64 -23.69 5.14 -28.39
CA ALA A 64 -22.60 6.11 -28.27
C ALA A 64 -21.25 5.40 -28.43
N ASP A 65 -20.40 5.94 -29.30
CA ASP A 65 -19.02 5.46 -29.44
C ASP A 65 -18.22 5.68 -28.15
N ARG A 66 -18.01 4.61 -27.42
CA ARG A 66 -17.36 4.63 -26.09
C ARG A 66 -16.07 3.80 -26.11
N PRO A 67 -14.96 4.37 -26.59
CA PRO A 67 -13.71 3.63 -26.71
C PRO A 67 -13.25 2.98 -25.40
N LEU A 68 -13.48 3.63 -24.25
CA LEU A 68 -13.09 3.12 -22.92
C LEU A 68 -13.92 1.93 -22.41
N PHE A 69 -15.04 1.62 -23.09
CA PHE A 69 -15.91 0.47 -22.78
C PHE A 69 -15.73 -0.69 -23.74
N ARG A 70 -15.02 -0.48 -24.84
CA ARG A 70 -14.84 -1.52 -25.86
C ARG A 70 -13.91 -2.62 -25.35
N SER A 71 -14.44 -3.84 -25.21
CA SER A 71 -13.63 -5.01 -25.00
C SER A 71 -12.98 -5.45 -26.31
N ARG A 72 -11.73 -5.90 -26.23
CA ARG A 72 -10.97 -6.43 -27.37
C ARG A 72 -10.18 -7.67 -26.94
N PRO A 73 -9.71 -8.51 -27.88
CA PRO A 73 -8.84 -9.63 -27.53
C PRO A 73 -7.61 -9.14 -26.77
N VAL A 74 -7.39 -9.68 -25.56
CA VAL A 74 -6.35 -9.20 -24.67
C VAL A 74 -5.02 -9.85 -25.02
N ARG A 75 -4.08 -9.05 -25.53
CA ARG A 75 -2.67 -9.40 -25.79
C ARG A 75 -1.71 -8.69 -24.86
N THR A 76 -2.07 -7.50 -24.40
CA THR A 76 -1.25 -6.68 -23.51
C THR A 76 -2.08 -6.12 -22.37
N ILE A 77 -1.66 -6.39 -21.13
CA ILE A 77 -2.29 -5.84 -19.92
C ILE A 77 -1.38 -4.78 -19.30
N GLY A 78 -1.90 -3.57 -19.12
CA GLY A 78 -1.30 -2.54 -18.28
C GLY A 78 -1.58 -2.82 -16.81
N VAL A 79 -0.55 -2.83 -15.99
CA VAL A 79 -0.66 -3.09 -14.56
C VAL A 79 -0.19 -1.88 -13.77
N LEU A 80 -1.10 -1.13 -13.15
CA LEU A 80 -0.71 -0.12 -12.16
C LEU A 80 -0.43 -0.81 -10.83
N LEU A 81 0.84 -0.85 -10.44
CA LEU A 81 1.29 -1.48 -9.21
C LEU A 81 1.63 -0.42 -8.16
N ILE A 82 0.92 -0.44 -7.02
CA ILE A 82 1.12 0.51 -5.92
C ILE A 82 1.81 -0.20 -4.75
N THR A 83 3.05 0.19 -4.45
CA THR A 83 3.87 -0.35 -3.36
C THR A 83 4.45 0.77 -2.50
N SER A 84 5.16 0.45 -1.42
CA SER A 84 5.85 1.46 -0.63
C SER A 84 7.21 1.85 -1.22
N ASP A 85 7.71 3.02 -0.81
CA ASP A 85 9.09 3.45 -1.13
C ASP A 85 10.11 2.83 -0.17
N ARG A 86 9.72 2.62 1.09
CA ARG A 86 10.61 2.18 2.17
C ARG A 86 10.18 0.84 2.73
N GLY A 87 11.13 0.08 3.26
CA GLY A 87 10.88 -1.16 4.00
C GLY A 87 10.33 -0.92 5.41
N LEU A 88 10.42 -1.95 6.24
CA LEU A 88 9.97 -1.98 7.64
C LEU A 88 8.45 -1.77 7.81
N CYS A 89 7.69 -2.15 6.80
CA CYS A 89 6.22 -2.13 6.81
C CYS A 89 5.61 -3.55 6.90
N GLY A 90 6.27 -4.45 7.64
CA GLY A 90 5.82 -5.84 7.79
C GLY A 90 5.70 -6.57 6.46
N ALA A 91 4.61 -7.32 6.29
CA ALA A 91 4.33 -8.10 5.08
C ALA A 91 3.67 -7.29 3.94
N TYR A 92 3.43 -5.98 4.11
CA TYR A 92 2.71 -5.16 3.15
C TYR A 92 3.19 -5.34 1.70
N ASN A 93 4.47 -5.08 1.42
CA ASN A 93 5.00 -5.23 0.06
C ASN A 93 4.97 -6.68 -0.44
N ALA A 94 5.30 -7.65 0.41
CA ALA A 94 5.27 -9.05 0.02
C ALA A 94 3.86 -9.50 -0.42
N ASN A 95 2.84 -9.06 0.30
CA ASN A 95 1.45 -9.37 -0.01
C ASN A 95 0.98 -8.72 -1.31
N VAL A 96 1.34 -7.44 -1.55
CA VAL A 96 1.03 -6.76 -2.82
C VAL A 96 1.73 -7.43 -4.00
N LEU A 97 3.01 -7.74 -3.85
CA LEU A 97 3.79 -8.38 -4.91
C LEU A 97 3.33 -9.82 -5.19
N ALA A 98 2.74 -10.50 -4.21
CA ALA A 98 2.10 -11.80 -4.41
C ALA A 98 0.90 -11.72 -5.37
N GLN A 99 0.18 -10.57 -5.44
CA GLN A 99 -0.89 -10.38 -6.41
C GLN A 99 -0.38 -10.36 -7.86
N VAL A 100 0.82 -9.81 -8.08
CA VAL A 100 1.47 -9.86 -9.41
C VAL A 100 1.71 -11.31 -9.83
N ASN A 101 2.19 -12.15 -8.91
CA ASN A 101 2.39 -13.58 -9.20
C ASN A 101 1.04 -14.27 -9.46
N ARG A 102 0.02 -14.02 -8.63
CA ARG A 102 -1.33 -14.59 -8.84
C ARG A 102 -1.90 -14.23 -10.20
N LEU A 103 -1.86 -12.96 -10.58
CA LEU A 103 -2.31 -12.54 -11.91
C LEU A 103 -1.59 -13.29 -13.04
N ARG A 104 -0.28 -13.49 -12.91
CA ARG A 104 0.48 -14.27 -13.89
C ARG A 104 0.10 -15.74 -13.92
N ASP A 105 -0.11 -16.33 -12.75
CA ASP A 105 -0.49 -17.75 -12.63
C ASP A 105 -1.90 -18.00 -13.18
N GLU A 106 -2.85 -17.08 -12.92
CA GLU A 106 -4.21 -17.10 -13.48
C GLU A 106 -4.17 -17.03 -15.01
N LEU A 107 -3.44 -16.07 -15.59
CA LEU A 107 -3.28 -15.93 -17.03
C LEU A 107 -2.68 -17.18 -17.68
N LYS A 108 -1.69 -17.80 -17.04
CA LYS A 108 -1.09 -19.06 -17.50
C LYS A 108 -2.06 -20.22 -17.42
N ALA A 109 -2.83 -20.32 -16.34
CA ALA A 109 -3.83 -21.38 -16.17
C ALA A 109 -4.95 -21.30 -17.23
N GLU A 110 -5.28 -20.09 -17.69
CA GLU A 110 -6.20 -19.84 -18.80
C GLU A 110 -5.59 -20.08 -20.19
N GLY A 111 -4.32 -20.49 -20.26
CA GLY A 111 -3.61 -20.70 -21.54
C GLY A 111 -3.36 -19.40 -22.34
N ARG A 112 -3.39 -18.25 -21.69
CA ARG A 112 -3.28 -16.93 -22.33
C ARG A 112 -1.83 -16.44 -22.32
N GLU A 113 -1.24 -16.30 -23.48
CA GLU A 113 0.05 -15.61 -23.64
C GLU A 113 -0.18 -14.09 -23.69
N VAL A 114 -0.10 -13.44 -22.53
CA VAL A 114 -0.33 -12.01 -22.39
C VAL A 114 0.95 -11.31 -21.94
N ARG A 115 1.27 -10.19 -22.58
CA ARG A 115 2.35 -9.29 -22.15
C ARG A 115 1.87 -8.38 -21.03
N LEU A 116 2.66 -8.27 -19.97
CA LEU A 116 2.39 -7.34 -18.87
C LEU A 116 3.32 -6.13 -18.99
N LYS A 117 2.74 -4.93 -19.08
CA LYS A 117 3.42 -3.65 -19.00
C LYS A 117 3.12 -3.01 -17.65
N PHE A 118 4.18 -2.72 -16.86
CA PHE A 118 4.01 -2.21 -15.52
C PHE A 118 4.15 -0.69 -15.44
N TYR A 119 3.18 -0.05 -14.79
CA TYR A 119 3.18 1.33 -14.34
C TYR A 119 3.31 1.30 -12.82
N VAL A 120 4.36 1.90 -12.27
CA VAL A 120 4.75 1.59 -10.89
C VAL A 120 4.77 2.83 -10.02
N ILE A 121 4.09 2.76 -8.88
CA ILE A 121 4.19 3.71 -7.79
C ILE A 121 4.89 2.99 -6.63
N GLY A 122 6.00 3.57 -6.13
CA GLY A 122 6.77 3.03 -5.01
C GLY A 122 8.00 2.22 -5.41
N ARG A 123 9.13 2.56 -4.79
CA ARG A 123 10.46 2.01 -5.12
C ARG A 123 10.57 0.50 -4.88
N LYS A 124 9.78 -0.06 -3.95
CA LYS A 124 9.86 -1.51 -3.65
C LYS A 124 9.32 -2.35 -4.81
N GLY A 125 8.23 -1.93 -5.44
CA GLY A 125 7.70 -2.55 -6.65
C GLY A 125 8.67 -2.42 -7.83
N TYR A 126 9.17 -1.21 -8.08
CA TYR A 126 10.14 -0.94 -9.12
C TYR A 126 11.38 -1.84 -9.02
N THR A 127 12.00 -1.90 -7.84
CA THR A 127 13.18 -2.73 -7.61
C THR A 127 12.89 -4.22 -7.76
N TRP A 128 11.71 -4.67 -7.30
CA TRP A 128 11.33 -6.08 -7.36
C TRP A 128 11.06 -6.53 -8.80
N LEU A 129 10.36 -5.71 -9.59
CA LEU A 129 10.08 -5.97 -11.01
C LEU A 129 11.35 -5.97 -11.85
N GLY A 130 12.21 -4.96 -11.65
CA GLY A 130 13.48 -4.85 -12.40
C GLY A 130 14.41 -6.06 -12.17
N ARG A 131 14.51 -6.56 -10.91
CA ARG A 131 15.31 -7.76 -10.60
C ARG A 131 14.78 -9.04 -11.26
N ARG A 132 13.52 -9.07 -11.70
CA ARG A 132 12.87 -10.21 -12.36
C ARG A 132 12.75 -10.05 -13.87
N GLY A 133 13.30 -8.98 -14.43
CA GLY A 133 13.24 -8.69 -15.86
C GLY A 133 11.87 -8.35 -16.39
N HIS A 134 10.94 -7.88 -15.52
CA HIS A 134 9.64 -7.41 -15.97
C HIS A 134 9.76 -6.08 -16.71
N HIS A 135 8.95 -5.89 -17.76
CA HIS A 135 8.88 -4.65 -18.49
C HIS A 135 8.18 -3.57 -17.68
N ILE A 136 8.92 -2.51 -17.32
CA ILE A 136 8.39 -1.34 -16.63
C ILE A 136 8.25 -0.22 -17.66
N GLU A 137 7.00 0.14 -17.97
CA GLU A 137 6.69 1.21 -18.92
C GLU A 137 6.94 2.58 -18.28
N ARG A 138 6.48 2.75 -17.03
CA ARG A 138 6.66 4.00 -16.31
C ARG A 138 6.83 3.80 -14.80
N PHE A 139 7.72 4.58 -14.22
CA PHE A 139 7.91 4.65 -12.77
C PHE A 139 7.65 6.07 -12.29
N TYR A 140 6.64 6.23 -11.43
CA TYR A 140 6.29 7.51 -10.79
C TYR A 140 7.12 7.65 -9.51
N ALA A 141 8.34 8.21 -9.67
CA ALA A 141 9.32 8.28 -8.58
C ALA A 141 9.07 9.43 -7.61
N GLU A 142 8.54 10.53 -8.11
CA GLU A 142 8.34 11.77 -7.37
C GLU A 142 6.91 12.31 -7.60
N PRO A 143 6.27 12.81 -6.54
CA PRO A 143 6.68 12.75 -5.14
C PRO A 143 6.55 11.33 -4.55
N PRO A 144 7.26 11.02 -3.42
CA PRO A 144 7.12 9.71 -2.76
C PRO A 144 5.68 9.44 -2.30
N LEU A 145 5.31 8.15 -2.18
CA LEU A 145 3.93 7.72 -1.88
C LEU A 145 3.29 8.45 -0.68
N ASP A 146 4.07 8.76 0.35
CA ASP A 146 3.57 9.45 1.55
C ASP A 146 3.35 10.97 1.37
N GLN A 147 3.76 11.52 0.23
CA GLN A 147 3.56 12.93 -0.17
C GLN A 147 2.68 13.06 -1.42
N LEU A 148 2.18 11.93 -1.95
CA LEU A 148 1.36 11.91 -3.14
C LEU A 148 0.17 12.88 -3.05
N ASP A 149 -0.11 13.53 -4.16
CA ASP A 149 -1.25 14.39 -4.38
C ASP A 149 -2.15 13.86 -5.51
N PHE A 150 -3.21 14.56 -5.80
CA PHE A 150 -4.13 14.23 -6.89
C PHE A 150 -3.45 14.35 -8.27
N VAL A 151 -2.40 15.17 -8.41
CA VAL A 151 -1.69 15.36 -9.68
C VAL A 151 -1.00 14.05 -10.11
N THR A 152 -0.38 13.34 -9.17
CA THR A 152 0.23 12.04 -9.48
C THR A 152 -0.80 11.01 -9.92
N ALA A 153 -1.97 10.97 -9.26
CA ALA A 153 -3.07 10.09 -9.66
C ALA A 153 -3.59 10.42 -11.04
N ARG A 154 -3.72 11.72 -11.36
CA ARG A 154 -4.11 12.20 -12.69
C ARG A 154 -3.13 11.75 -13.75
N VAL A 155 -1.83 12.00 -13.56
CA VAL A 155 -0.79 11.62 -14.54
C VAL A 155 -0.79 10.09 -14.76
N ALA A 156 -0.86 9.30 -13.69
CA ALA A 156 -0.89 7.85 -13.81
C ALA A 156 -2.16 7.35 -14.53
N SER A 157 -3.31 7.95 -14.23
CA SER A 157 -4.57 7.63 -14.91
C SER A 157 -4.53 8.01 -16.39
N ASP A 158 -4.06 9.21 -16.71
CA ASP A 158 -4.00 9.72 -18.07
C ASP A 158 -3.06 8.88 -18.95
N ASP A 159 -1.90 8.44 -18.42
CA ASP A 159 -1.00 7.52 -19.11
C ASP A 159 -1.65 6.16 -19.42
N LEU A 160 -2.37 5.58 -18.47
CA LEU A 160 -3.06 4.32 -18.65
C LEU A 160 -4.20 4.42 -19.66
N VAL A 161 -4.96 5.53 -19.61
CA VAL A 161 -6.04 5.84 -20.56
C VAL A 161 -5.47 6.02 -21.96
N ALA A 162 -4.39 6.79 -22.10
CA ALA A 162 -3.73 7.02 -23.38
C ALA A 162 -3.22 5.69 -24.00
N GLY A 163 -2.56 4.84 -23.21
CA GLY A 163 -2.10 3.52 -23.67
C GLY A 163 -3.24 2.58 -24.04
N PHE A 164 -4.40 2.70 -23.40
CA PHE A 164 -5.59 1.93 -23.75
C PHE A 164 -6.24 2.46 -25.04
N LEU A 165 -6.38 3.75 -25.19
CA LEU A 165 -6.98 4.39 -26.38
C LEU A 165 -6.11 4.21 -27.64
N SER A 166 -4.78 4.25 -27.49
CA SER A 166 -3.84 4.01 -28.61
C SER A 166 -3.80 2.55 -29.07
N GLY A 167 -4.36 1.61 -28.28
CA GLY A 167 -4.29 0.18 -28.58
C GLY A 167 -3.01 -0.51 -28.12
N GLU A 168 -2.13 0.18 -27.42
CA GLU A 168 -0.95 -0.43 -26.78
C GLU A 168 -1.31 -1.33 -25.61
N LEU A 169 -2.40 -0.99 -24.93
CA LEU A 169 -2.97 -1.77 -23.83
C LEU A 169 -4.38 -2.24 -24.21
N ASP A 170 -4.66 -3.52 -24.08
CA ASP A 170 -5.97 -4.09 -24.34
C ASP A 170 -6.83 -4.17 -23.08
N GLN A 171 -6.18 -4.23 -21.93
CA GLN A 171 -6.79 -4.24 -20.62
C GLN A 171 -5.88 -3.50 -19.63
N VAL A 172 -6.46 -2.89 -18.61
CA VAL A 172 -5.71 -2.28 -17.50
C VAL A 172 -6.27 -2.78 -16.19
N VAL A 173 -5.37 -3.16 -15.29
CA VAL A 173 -5.68 -3.54 -13.90
C VAL A 173 -4.88 -2.71 -12.92
N VAL A 174 -5.45 -2.49 -11.74
CA VAL A 174 -4.77 -1.82 -10.61
C VAL A 174 -4.52 -2.86 -9.52
N ILE A 175 -3.27 -3.01 -9.12
CA ILE A 175 -2.86 -3.83 -7.97
C ILE A 175 -2.55 -2.88 -6.81
N ALA A 176 -3.39 -2.93 -5.79
CA ALA A 176 -3.37 -2.04 -4.64
C ALA A 176 -3.70 -2.81 -3.35
N THR A 177 -3.70 -2.12 -2.22
CA THR A 177 -4.12 -2.70 -0.94
C THR A 177 -5.25 -1.89 -0.33
N LEU A 178 -6.37 -2.55 -0.04
CA LEU A 178 -7.50 -1.96 0.66
C LEU A 178 -7.25 -1.90 2.17
N PHE A 179 -7.56 -0.77 2.76
CA PHE A 179 -7.54 -0.56 4.20
C PHE A 179 -8.88 -0.91 4.81
N ARG A 180 -8.98 -2.02 5.53
CA ARG A 180 -10.20 -2.42 6.25
C ARG A 180 -10.19 -1.95 7.70
N SER A 181 -9.04 -2.04 8.34
CA SER A 181 -8.80 -1.58 9.71
C SER A 181 -7.30 -1.47 9.97
N VAL A 182 -6.92 -0.97 11.14
CA VAL A 182 -5.50 -0.88 11.56
C VAL A 182 -4.81 -2.26 11.58
N SER A 183 -5.57 -3.34 11.76
CA SER A 183 -5.07 -4.72 11.83
C SER A 183 -5.40 -5.56 10.58
N ARG A 184 -6.26 -5.07 9.68
CA ARG A 184 -6.71 -5.81 8.50
C ARG A 184 -6.59 -4.95 7.26
N PHE A 185 -5.78 -5.38 6.33
CA PHE A 185 -5.61 -4.80 5.00
C PHE A 185 -5.52 -5.93 3.99
N GLU A 186 -6.09 -5.72 2.81
CA GLU A 186 -6.33 -6.74 1.81
C GLU A 186 -5.72 -6.30 0.47
N PRO A 187 -4.69 -6.99 -0.03
CA PRO A 187 -4.18 -6.73 -1.37
C PRO A 187 -5.17 -7.25 -2.40
N ILE A 188 -5.46 -6.42 -3.39
CA ILE A 188 -6.44 -6.70 -4.44
C ILE A 188 -5.89 -6.41 -5.82
N THR A 189 -6.48 -7.07 -6.82
CA THR A 189 -6.36 -6.73 -8.23
C THR A 189 -7.74 -6.28 -8.71
N VAL A 190 -7.84 -5.04 -9.18
CA VAL A 190 -9.11 -4.43 -9.63
C VAL A 190 -9.02 -4.15 -11.13
N PRO A 191 -10.02 -4.57 -11.94
CA PRO A 191 -10.10 -4.15 -13.33
C PRO A 191 -10.29 -2.62 -13.39
N PHE A 192 -9.56 -1.96 -14.29
CA PHE A 192 -9.61 -0.52 -14.48
C PHE A 192 -10.14 -0.14 -15.86
N LEU A 193 -9.62 -0.78 -16.91
CA LEU A 193 -10.10 -0.64 -18.29
C LEU A 193 -10.12 -2.02 -19.00
N PRO A 194 -11.08 -2.28 -19.90
CA PRO A 194 -12.24 -1.44 -20.24
C PRO A 194 -13.18 -1.29 -19.05
N LEU A 195 -13.98 -0.23 -19.06
CA LEU A 195 -15.06 -0.05 -18.09
C LEU A 195 -16.16 -1.09 -18.41
N SER A 196 -16.19 -2.18 -17.67
CA SER A 196 -17.08 -3.34 -17.92
C SER A 196 -18.54 -3.07 -17.57
N SER A 197 -18.83 -2.03 -16.75
CA SER A 197 -20.16 -1.51 -16.47
C SER A 197 -20.04 -0.03 -16.10
N LEU A 198 -21.09 0.72 -16.38
CA LEU A 198 -21.22 2.10 -15.95
C LEU A 198 -21.47 2.23 -14.43
N VAL A 199 -21.79 1.09 -13.79
CA VAL A 199 -21.77 1.01 -12.33
C VAL A 199 -20.33 0.76 -11.94
N PRO A 200 -19.71 1.69 -11.18
CA PRO A 200 -18.33 1.50 -10.75
C PRO A 200 -18.23 0.13 -10.08
N PRO A 201 -17.18 -0.67 -10.41
CA PRO A 201 -16.83 -1.73 -9.50
C PRO A 201 -16.79 -1.04 -8.13
N ARG A 202 -17.43 -1.61 -7.14
CA ARG A 202 -17.27 -1.13 -5.76
C ARG A 202 -15.77 -1.24 -5.46
N VAL A 203 -15.01 -0.23 -5.90
CA VAL A 203 -13.73 0.04 -5.27
C VAL A 203 -14.16 0.35 -3.86
N PRO A 204 -13.86 -0.52 -2.90
CA PRO A 204 -14.32 -0.29 -1.55
C PRO A 204 -13.73 1.05 -1.13
N THR A 205 -14.54 2.08 -1.23
CA THR A 205 -14.25 3.37 -0.61
C THR A 205 -13.87 3.09 0.83
N PHE A 206 -12.83 3.75 1.31
CA PHE A 206 -12.35 3.69 2.68
C PHE A 206 -13.46 3.25 3.63
N SER A 207 -13.33 2.08 4.25
CA SER A 207 -14.31 1.55 5.21
C SER A 207 -14.43 2.41 6.48
N VAL A 208 -13.76 3.56 6.50
CA VAL A 208 -13.88 4.62 7.52
C VAL A 208 -15.06 5.56 7.25
N LEU A 209 -15.58 5.57 6.01
CA LEU A 209 -16.81 6.33 5.72
C LEU A 209 -17.99 5.44 6.09
N PRO A 210 -18.90 5.91 6.99
CA PRO A 210 -20.13 5.19 7.24
C PRO A 210 -20.81 4.88 5.91
N GLU A 211 -21.13 3.61 5.68
CA GLU A 211 -22.05 3.23 4.62
C GLU A 211 -23.42 3.81 4.98
N GLU A 212 -23.64 5.06 4.70
CA GLU A 212 -25.00 5.55 4.56
C GLU A 212 -25.48 5.08 3.19
N PRO A 213 -26.44 4.13 3.14
CA PRO A 213 -27.17 3.85 1.92
C PRO A 213 -27.98 5.10 1.60
N ARG A 214 -27.38 6.06 0.92
CA ARG A 214 -28.21 7.04 0.21
C ARG A 214 -28.74 6.31 -0.99
N GLU A 215 -30.00 5.91 -0.88
CA GLU A 215 -30.81 5.66 -2.05
C GLU A 215 -30.54 6.77 -3.05
N PRO A 216 -30.31 6.44 -4.34
CA PRO A 216 -30.21 7.47 -5.36
C PRO A 216 -31.43 8.36 -5.16
N ARG A 217 -31.21 9.63 -4.84
CA ARG A 217 -32.34 10.57 -4.81
C ARG A 217 -33.00 10.42 -6.18
N GLU A 218 -34.23 9.95 -6.21
CA GLU A 218 -35.10 9.90 -7.38
C GLU A 218 -35.44 11.35 -7.81
N GLY A 219 -34.43 12.10 -8.18
CA GLY A 219 -34.53 13.41 -8.79
C GLY A 219 -33.93 13.34 -10.18
N ALA A 220 -34.67 13.72 -11.17
CA ALA A 220 -34.13 13.90 -12.50
C ALA A 220 -33.04 14.96 -12.45
N TYR A 221 -31.77 14.55 -12.69
CA TYR A 221 -30.70 15.52 -12.89
C TYR A 221 -30.96 16.23 -14.23
N LEU A 222 -30.94 17.54 -14.22
CA LEU A 222 -30.89 18.32 -15.45
C LEU A 222 -29.46 18.22 -16.01
N LEU A 223 -29.31 17.59 -17.16
CA LEU A 223 -28.02 17.41 -17.82
C LEU A 223 -27.82 18.54 -18.84
N GLU A 224 -26.89 19.43 -18.56
CA GLU A 224 -26.56 20.56 -19.44
C GLU A 224 -25.06 20.52 -19.79
N PRO A 225 -24.68 20.62 -21.06
CA PRO A 225 -25.55 20.83 -22.22
C PRO A 225 -26.29 19.56 -22.67
N ASP A 226 -25.70 18.39 -22.54
CA ASP A 226 -26.25 17.07 -22.88
C ASP A 226 -25.51 15.95 -22.16
N ALA A 227 -26.09 14.77 -22.12
CA ALA A 227 -25.55 13.60 -21.38
C ALA A 227 -24.20 13.13 -21.96
N GLU A 228 -23.98 13.22 -23.26
CA GLU A 228 -22.77 12.73 -23.92
C GLU A 228 -21.57 13.64 -23.63
N THR A 229 -21.76 14.96 -23.76
CA THR A 229 -20.75 15.97 -23.40
C THR A 229 -20.37 15.86 -21.90
N MET A 230 -21.37 15.75 -21.03
CA MET A 230 -21.15 15.55 -19.59
C MET A 230 -20.37 14.28 -19.30
N PHE A 231 -20.72 13.17 -19.97
CA PHE A 231 -20.04 11.89 -19.85
C PHE A 231 -18.56 12.00 -20.24
N ALA A 232 -18.27 12.62 -21.39
CA ALA A 232 -16.89 12.82 -21.86
C ALA A 232 -16.03 13.64 -20.89
N GLN A 233 -16.62 14.59 -20.16
CA GLN A 233 -15.93 15.41 -19.17
C GLN A 233 -15.76 14.72 -17.80
N ILE A 234 -16.70 13.86 -17.41
CA ILE A 234 -16.73 13.25 -16.08
C ILE A 234 -15.94 11.96 -16.04
N VAL A 235 -15.94 11.15 -17.10
CA VAL A 235 -15.20 9.87 -17.14
C VAL A 235 -13.71 10.02 -16.82
N PRO A 236 -12.96 10.97 -17.37
CA PRO A 236 -11.55 11.14 -16.99
C PRO A 236 -11.39 11.45 -15.50
N LYS A 237 -12.22 12.34 -14.94
CA LYS A 237 -12.18 12.68 -13.51
C LYS A 237 -12.52 11.49 -12.62
N TYR A 238 -13.46 10.66 -13.06
CA TYR A 238 -13.83 9.42 -12.41
C TYR A 238 -12.64 8.44 -12.37
N LEU A 239 -11.97 8.19 -13.48
CA LEU A 239 -10.80 7.33 -13.56
C LEU A 239 -9.63 7.85 -12.70
N GLN A 240 -9.36 9.14 -12.74
CA GLN A 240 -8.35 9.80 -11.91
C GLN A 240 -8.67 9.62 -10.40
N THR A 241 -9.95 9.71 -10.04
CA THR A 241 -10.41 9.52 -8.66
C THR A 241 -10.23 8.07 -8.19
N ILE A 242 -10.51 7.07 -9.05
CA ILE A 242 -10.26 5.65 -8.73
C ILE A 242 -8.77 5.43 -8.41
N VAL A 243 -7.87 5.98 -9.22
CA VAL A 243 -6.42 5.85 -8.98
C VAL A 243 -6.03 6.54 -7.68
N TYR A 244 -6.56 7.74 -7.41
CA TYR A 244 -6.28 8.47 -6.17
C TYR A 244 -6.76 7.72 -4.92
N ASP A 245 -7.97 7.17 -4.96
CA ASP A 245 -8.53 6.35 -3.87
C ASP A 245 -7.67 5.10 -3.64
N ALA A 246 -7.23 4.41 -4.70
CA ALA A 246 -6.33 3.27 -4.61
C ALA A 246 -4.98 3.63 -3.96
N MET A 247 -4.45 4.84 -4.25
CA MET A 247 -3.22 5.35 -3.64
C MET A 247 -3.42 5.66 -2.16
N LEU A 248 -4.53 6.31 -1.78
CA LEU A 248 -4.85 6.60 -0.37
C LEU A 248 -5.05 5.33 0.45
N GLU A 249 -5.78 4.35 -0.09
CA GLU A 249 -6.00 3.04 0.52
C GLU A 249 -4.69 2.29 0.75
N SER A 250 -3.83 2.25 -0.27
CA SER A 250 -2.53 1.62 -0.21
C SER A 250 -1.62 2.30 0.81
N LEU A 251 -1.61 3.64 0.87
CA LEU A 251 -0.82 4.40 1.83
C LEU A 251 -1.31 4.19 3.27
N ALA A 252 -2.63 4.17 3.50
CA ALA A 252 -3.19 3.88 4.81
C ALA A 252 -2.80 2.46 5.28
N SER A 253 -2.92 1.47 4.39
CA SER A 253 -2.54 0.07 4.65
C SER A 253 -1.04 -0.07 4.96
N GLU A 254 -0.20 0.64 4.21
CA GLU A 254 1.26 0.69 4.45
C GLU A 254 1.57 1.27 5.83
N MET A 255 0.96 2.41 6.20
CA MET A 255 1.19 3.05 7.49
C MET A 255 0.67 2.21 8.66
N ALA A 256 -0.46 1.55 8.50
CA ALA A 256 -1.00 0.62 9.50
C ALA A 256 -0.07 -0.59 9.69
N SER A 257 0.37 -1.22 8.61
CA SER A 257 1.29 -2.35 8.64
C SER A 257 2.64 -1.96 9.25
N ARG A 258 3.19 -0.80 8.89
CA ARG A 258 4.41 -0.26 9.49
C ARG A 258 4.26 -0.02 10.98
N ARG A 259 3.17 0.60 11.42
CA ARG A 259 2.87 0.81 12.85
C ARG A 259 2.87 -0.50 13.61
N MET A 260 2.17 -1.54 13.10
CA MET A 260 2.11 -2.84 13.75
C MET A 260 3.49 -3.53 13.79
N ALA A 261 4.24 -3.49 12.69
CA ALA A 261 5.58 -4.07 12.61
C ALA A 261 6.54 -3.39 13.59
N MET A 262 6.51 -2.05 13.70
CA MET A 262 7.36 -1.30 14.62
C MET A 262 6.96 -1.51 16.07
N LYS A 263 5.66 -1.63 16.38
CA LYS A 263 5.19 -2.02 17.71
C LYS A 263 5.73 -3.40 18.11
N GLY A 264 5.56 -4.40 17.25
CA GLY A 264 6.07 -5.75 17.50
C GLY A 264 7.60 -5.78 17.69
N ALA A 265 8.35 -5.00 16.89
CA ALA A 265 9.80 -4.87 17.03
C ALA A 265 10.20 -4.21 18.36
N THR A 266 9.46 -3.17 18.81
CA THR A 266 9.69 -2.51 20.10
C THR A 266 9.45 -3.47 21.26
N ASP A 267 8.36 -4.24 21.21
CA ASP A 267 8.02 -5.21 22.24
C ASP A 267 9.07 -6.35 22.32
N ALA A 268 9.51 -6.84 21.16
CA ALA A 268 10.57 -7.86 21.07
C ALA A 268 11.91 -7.35 21.62
N ALA A 269 12.32 -6.14 21.23
CA ALA A 269 13.54 -5.52 21.73
C ALA A 269 13.47 -5.31 23.25
N SER A 270 12.32 -4.89 23.78
CA SER A 270 12.12 -4.72 25.24
C SER A 270 12.25 -6.03 26.00
N ARG A 271 11.67 -7.12 25.50
CA ARG A 271 11.82 -8.46 26.08
C ARG A 271 13.28 -8.93 26.07
N MET A 272 13.93 -8.82 24.90
CA MET A 272 15.35 -9.17 24.74
C MET A 272 16.25 -8.35 25.68
N GLY A 273 15.97 -7.07 25.85
CA GLY A 273 16.70 -6.20 26.77
C GLY A 273 16.59 -6.63 28.23
N LYS A 274 15.41 -7.10 28.67
CA LYS A 274 15.21 -7.67 30.02
C LYS A 274 16.01 -8.96 30.23
N GLU A 275 15.98 -9.85 29.25
CA GLU A 275 16.73 -11.12 29.28
C GLU A 275 18.26 -10.90 29.33
N LEU A 276 18.76 -9.99 28.48
CA LEU A 276 20.18 -9.65 28.48
C LEU A 276 20.63 -9.03 29.80
N ARG A 277 19.81 -8.21 30.44
CA ARG A 277 20.10 -7.64 31.78
C ARG A 277 20.18 -8.74 32.86
N LYS A 278 19.28 -9.74 32.82
CA LYS A 278 19.37 -10.90 33.74
C LYS A 278 20.68 -11.64 33.55
N LYS A 279 21.06 -11.96 32.29
CA LYS A 279 22.34 -12.62 31.97
C LYS A 279 23.55 -11.80 32.41
N TYR A 280 23.52 -10.49 32.18
CA TYR A 280 24.58 -9.57 32.60
C TYR A 280 24.75 -9.54 34.12
N ASN A 281 23.66 -9.42 34.88
CA ASN A 281 23.71 -9.41 36.33
C ASN A 281 24.27 -10.74 36.90
N ARG A 282 23.86 -11.87 36.34
CA ARG A 282 24.39 -13.21 36.73
C ARG A 282 25.88 -13.30 36.41
N ALA A 283 26.31 -12.99 35.20
CA ALA A 283 27.73 -13.03 34.83
C ALA A 283 28.57 -12.06 35.68
N ARG A 284 28.03 -10.88 36.03
CA ARG A 284 28.70 -9.93 36.94
C ARG A 284 28.87 -10.56 38.35
N GLN A 285 27.83 -11.18 38.90
CA GLN A 285 27.93 -11.84 40.21
C GLN A 285 28.94 -13.00 40.19
N GLU A 286 28.92 -13.85 39.16
CA GLU A 286 29.90 -14.92 38.98
C GLU A 286 31.34 -14.38 38.91
N THR A 287 31.58 -13.28 38.24
CA THR A 287 32.91 -12.66 38.15
C THR A 287 33.35 -12.07 39.50
N ILE A 288 32.46 -11.32 40.19
CA ILE A 288 32.77 -10.79 41.52
C ILE A 288 33.08 -11.89 42.50
N THR A 289 32.29 -12.97 42.51
CA THR A 289 32.53 -14.13 43.41
C THR A 289 33.88 -14.79 43.11
N LYS A 290 34.23 -14.93 41.81
CA LYS A 290 35.53 -15.49 41.40
C LYS A 290 36.68 -14.60 41.85
N GLU A 291 36.60 -13.31 41.62
CA GLU A 291 37.63 -12.34 42.07
C GLU A 291 37.81 -12.34 43.60
N LEU A 292 36.73 -12.47 44.37
CA LEU A 292 36.78 -12.59 45.82
C LEU A 292 37.44 -13.92 46.23
N LEU A 293 37.11 -15.01 45.61
CA LEU A 293 37.72 -16.32 45.88
C LEU A 293 39.23 -16.33 45.55
N ASP A 294 39.61 -15.74 44.44
CA ASP A 294 41.01 -15.57 44.01
C ASP A 294 41.80 -14.73 45.04
N ILE A 295 41.21 -13.65 45.57
CA ILE A 295 41.83 -12.80 46.64
C ILE A 295 42.00 -13.62 47.95
N VAL A 296 40.93 -14.32 48.42
CA VAL A 296 40.95 -15.10 49.64
C VAL A 296 41.93 -16.27 49.51
N GLY A 297 41.94 -16.98 48.37
CA GLY A 297 42.85 -18.06 48.08
C GLY A 297 44.32 -17.59 48.06
N GLY A 298 44.58 -16.42 47.46
CA GLY A 298 45.91 -15.78 47.48
C GLY A 298 46.38 -15.37 48.87
N ALA A 299 45.48 -14.85 49.70
CA ALA A 299 45.83 -14.48 51.09
C ALA A 299 46.17 -15.73 51.93
N ASN A 300 45.43 -16.84 51.79
CA ASN A 300 45.71 -18.09 52.47
C ASN A 300 46.96 -18.83 51.98
N ALA A 301 47.46 -18.51 50.78
CA ALA A 301 48.69 -19.09 50.24
C ALA A 301 49.94 -18.35 50.66
N VAL A 302 49.84 -17.15 51.26
CA VAL A 302 50.96 -16.30 51.73
C VAL A 302 51.08 -16.32 53.28
N SER A 303 50.06 -16.83 53.98
CA SER A 303 50.08 -17.10 55.42
C SER A 303 50.59 -18.55 55.68
#